data_b43712079888d7533a2692c6d3ee43f3
#
_entry.id   b43712079888d7533a2692c6d3ee43f3
#
_cell.length_a   1.000
_cell.length_b   1.000
_cell.length_c   1.000
_cell.angle_alpha   90.00
_cell.angle_beta   90.00
_cell.angle_gamma   90.00
#
_symmetry.space_group_name_H-M   'P 1'
#
loop_
_entity.id
_entity.type
_entity.pdbx_description
1 polymer ?
#
loop_
_entity_poly.entity_id
_entity_poly.type
_entity_poly.pdbx_seq_one_letter_code
_entity_poly.pdbx_strand_id
1 'polypeptide(L)'
;ASDVYKRQGKNDLAQLRALQDWFLKFELKSLPNVAEVASVGGMVKQYQVVLDPIKLAAQGLTQGQVREAIMGANQETGGSVLELSGAEYMVRASGYLKTLDDFRAIPLVSRAGIPVRLGDVATLQIGPEMRRGIAELDGEGEVAGGVVVLRSGKNAQETIQAVKAKLSELQSSLPQGVE
;
A
#
# COMPACT_ATOMS: atom_id res chain seq x y z
N ALA A 1 -17.44 18.36 -2.16
CA ALA A 1 -16.51 18.68 -3.24
C ALA A 1 -15.73 17.42 -3.56
N SER A 2 -15.68 17.05 -4.82
CA SER A 2 -14.87 15.95 -5.31
C SER A 2 -13.74 16.54 -6.17
N ASP A 3 -12.51 16.21 -5.85
CA ASP A 3 -11.38 16.51 -6.71
C ASP A 3 -10.96 15.26 -7.47
N VAL A 4 -10.67 15.43 -8.74
CA VAL A 4 -10.33 14.35 -9.66
C VAL A 4 -8.97 14.65 -10.26
N TYR A 5 -8.07 13.68 -10.14
CA TYR A 5 -6.73 13.77 -10.72
C TYR A 5 -6.70 13.03 -12.03
N LYS A 6 -6.45 13.77 -13.09
CA LYS A 6 -6.38 13.24 -14.43
C LYS A 6 -4.99 12.70 -14.72
N ARG A 7 -4.92 11.57 -15.40
CA ARG A 7 -3.68 11.08 -15.97
C ARG A 7 -3.23 12.00 -17.09
N GLN A 8 -2.14 12.72 -16.87
CA GLN A 8 -1.42 13.41 -17.95
C GLN A 8 0.03 12.89 -18.02
N GLY A 9 0.49 12.60 -19.21
CA GLY A 9 1.88 12.19 -19.45
C GLY A 9 2.23 10.79 -18.96
N LYS A 10 3.34 10.67 -18.21
CA LYS A 10 3.97 9.39 -17.80
C LYS A 10 3.39 8.76 -16.54
N ASN A 11 2.51 9.43 -15.82
CA ASN A 11 1.95 8.93 -14.57
C ASN A 11 0.89 7.85 -14.84
N ASP A 12 1.06 6.67 -14.23
CA ASP A 12 0.08 5.60 -14.32
C ASP A 12 -1.01 5.72 -13.23
N LEU A 13 -2.14 5.01 -13.41
CA LEU A 13 -3.25 5.02 -12.46
C LEU A 13 -2.85 4.56 -11.04
N ALA A 14 -1.81 3.75 -10.92
CA ALA A 14 -1.34 3.29 -9.63
C ALA A 14 -0.50 4.36 -8.94
N GLN A 15 0.25 5.17 -9.67
CA GLN A 15 0.97 6.33 -9.13
C GLN A 15 -0.02 7.41 -8.68
N LEU A 16 -1.03 7.71 -9.49
CA LEU A 16 -2.09 8.67 -9.11
C LEU A 16 -2.85 8.21 -7.88
N ARG A 17 -3.18 6.91 -7.79
CA ARG A 17 -3.85 6.35 -6.62
C ARG A 17 -2.95 6.39 -5.37
N ALA A 18 -1.68 6.09 -5.51
CA ALA A 18 -0.72 6.19 -4.40
C ALA A 18 -0.57 7.63 -3.91
N LEU A 19 -0.51 8.61 -4.81
CA LEU A 19 -0.49 10.03 -4.47
C LEU A 19 -1.74 10.45 -3.70
N GLN A 20 -2.91 10.00 -4.15
CA GLN A 20 -4.17 10.25 -3.47
C GLN A 20 -4.20 9.64 -2.06
N ASP A 21 -3.83 8.37 -1.92
CA ASP A 21 -3.97 7.63 -0.66
C ASP A 21 -2.92 8.03 0.39
N TRP A 22 -1.68 8.32 -0.03
CA TRP A 22 -0.54 8.51 0.87
C TRP A 22 -0.10 9.97 1.06
N PHE A 23 -0.57 10.88 0.22
CA PHE A 23 -0.23 12.29 0.33
C PHE A 23 -1.48 13.17 0.47
N LEU A 24 -2.29 13.27 -0.57
CA LEU A 24 -3.41 14.21 -0.60
C LEU A 24 -4.49 13.91 0.44
N LYS A 25 -4.80 12.64 0.65
CA LYS A 25 -5.76 12.22 1.67
C LYS A 25 -5.38 12.71 3.06
N PHE A 26 -4.12 12.63 3.44
CA PHE A 26 -3.66 13.06 4.77
C PHE A 26 -3.69 14.58 4.91
N GLU A 27 -3.20 15.29 3.89
CA GLU A 27 -3.18 16.75 3.87
C GLU A 27 -4.59 17.33 3.94
N LEU A 28 -5.52 16.81 3.15
CA LEU A 28 -6.90 17.27 3.15
C LEU A 28 -7.68 16.86 4.40
N LYS A 29 -7.37 15.69 4.98
CA LYS A 29 -8.01 15.24 6.23
C LYS A 29 -7.61 16.10 7.43
N SER A 30 -6.48 16.78 7.38
CA SER A 30 -6.02 17.68 8.43
C SER A 30 -6.83 18.98 8.51
N LEU A 31 -7.59 19.30 7.47
CA LEU A 31 -8.39 20.52 7.40
C LEU A 31 -9.57 20.49 8.39
N PRO A 32 -9.92 21.65 8.99
CA PRO A 32 -11.08 21.75 9.85
C PRO A 32 -12.36 21.41 9.07
N ASN A 33 -13.32 20.79 9.74
CA ASN A 33 -14.62 20.40 9.20
C ASN A 33 -14.58 19.20 8.21
N VAL A 34 -13.43 18.66 7.84
CA VAL A 34 -13.31 17.43 7.07
C VAL A 34 -13.46 16.23 8.00
N ALA A 35 -14.41 15.35 7.72
CA ALA A 35 -14.61 14.10 8.45
C ALA A 35 -13.69 13.01 7.88
N GLU A 36 -13.69 12.86 6.56
CA GLU A 36 -12.94 11.87 5.84
C GLU A 36 -12.62 12.32 4.43
N VAL A 37 -11.61 11.70 3.83
CA VAL A 37 -11.32 11.79 2.39
C VAL A 37 -11.32 10.37 1.83
N ALA A 38 -12.32 10.05 1.02
CA ALA A 38 -12.48 8.75 0.39
C ALA A 38 -11.85 8.76 -0.99
N SER A 39 -10.96 7.82 -1.27
CA SER A 39 -10.34 7.70 -2.59
C SER A 39 -11.23 6.88 -3.52
N VAL A 40 -11.39 7.34 -4.76
CA VAL A 40 -12.17 6.67 -5.80
C VAL A 40 -11.34 6.48 -7.07
N GLY A 41 -11.60 5.41 -7.80
CA GLY A 41 -10.87 5.09 -9.03
C GLY A 41 -9.38 4.78 -8.80
N GLY A 42 -8.62 4.86 -9.89
CA GLY A 42 -7.22 4.48 -9.90
C GLY A 42 -6.99 2.99 -9.67
N MET A 43 -5.73 2.61 -9.48
CA MET A 43 -5.31 1.21 -9.30
C MET A 43 -4.44 1.08 -8.05
N VAL A 44 -4.88 0.28 -7.08
CA VAL A 44 -4.07 -0.05 -5.91
C VAL A 44 -3.09 -1.16 -6.28
N LYS A 45 -1.79 -0.93 -6.07
CA LYS A 45 -0.76 -1.96 -6.23
C LYS A 45 -0.77 -2.89 -5.02
N GLN A 46 -0.69 -4.19 -5.27
CA GLN A 46 -0.53 -5.19 -4.23
C GLN A 46 0.55 -6.21 -4.59
N TYR A 47 1.19 -6.77 -3.58
CA TYR A 47 2.03 -7.94 -3.72
C TYR A 47 1.13 -9.17 -3.86
N GLN A 48 1.29 -9.89 -4.95
CA GLN A 48 0.54 -11.11 -5.24
C GLN A 48 1.45 -12.32 -5.11
N VAL A 49 1.02 -13.29 -4.31
CA VAL A 49 1.67 -14.58 -4.13
C VAL A 49 0.80 -15.63 -4.81
N VAL A 50 1.20 -16.05 -6.00
CA VAL A 50 0.50 -17.06 -6.79
C VAL A 50 1.12 -18.40 -6.49
N LEU A 51 0.44 -19.22 -5.67
CA LEU A 51 0.93 -20.53 -5.25
C LEU A 51 0.83 -21.55 -6.38
N ASP A 52 1.86 -22.36 -6.52
CA ASP A 52 1.87 -23.52 -7.40
C ASP A 52 1.41 -24.76 -6.60
N PRO A 53 0.22 -25.30 -6.86
CA PRO A 53 -0.33 -26.40 -6.09
C PRO A 53 0.48 -27.70 -6.22
N ILE A 54 1.13 -27.91 -7.36
CA ILE A 54 1.96 -29.11 -7.59
C ILE A 54 3.23 -29.02 -6.75
N LYS A 55 3.89 -27.87 -6.75
CA LYS A 55 5.09 -27.65 -5.94
C LYS A 55 4.78 -27.67 -4.44
N LEU A 56 3.66 -27.10 -4.01
CA LEU A 56 3.20 -27.20 -2.62
C LEU A 56 3.02 -28.65 -2.20
N ALA A 57 2.28 -29.43 -2.98
CA ALA A 57 2.05 -30.85 -2.71
C ALA A 57 3.36 -31.64 -2.67
N ALA A 58 4.29 -31.41 -3.60
CA ALA A 58 5.60 -32.04 -3.62
C ALA A 58 6.43 -31.75 -2.36
N GLN A 59 6.24 -30.58 -1.76
CA GLN A 59 6.89 -30.19 -0.50
C GLN A 59 6.07 -30.54 0.75
N GLY A 60 4.88 -31.14 0.59
CA GLY A 60 3.98 -31.46 1.70
C GLY A 60 3.52 -30.22 2.47
N LEU A 61 3.42 -29.08 1.78
CA LEU A 61 3.01 -27.80 2.35
C LEU A 61 1.53 -27.52 2.06
N THR A 62 0.87 -26.92 3.03
CA THR A 62 -0.49 -26.40 2.90
C THR A 62 -0.49 -24.89 2.66
N GLN A 63 -1.56 -24.38 2.05
CA GLN A 63 -1.75 -22.95 1.87
C GLN A 63 -1.77 -22.19 3.23
N GLY A 64 -2.31 -22.82 4.28
CA GLY A 64 -2.32 -22.25 5.64
C GLY A 64 -0.92 -22.01 6.18
N GLN A 65 -0.02 -22.97 6.04
CA GLN A 65 1.37 -22.84 6.46
C GLN A 65 2.11 -21.71 5.72
N VAL A 66 1.87 -21.58 4.42
CA VAL A 66 2.45 -20.48 3.62
C VAL A 66 1.93 -19.13 4.12
N ARG A 67 0.62 -19.02 4.38
CA ARG A 67 0.02 -17.80 4.92
C ARG A 67 0.62 -17.41 6.27
N GLU A 68 0.74 -18.38 7.18
CA GLU A 68 1.34 -18.16 8.51
C GLU A 68 2.81 -17.72 8.41
N ALA A 69 3.59 -18.32 7.52
CA ALA A 69 4.97 -17.92 7.29
C ALA A 69 5.08 -16.48 6.77
N ILE A 70 4.22 -16.07 5.82
CA ILE A 70 4.19 -14.70 5.32
C ILE A 70 3.79 -13.72 6.42
N MET A 71 2.77 -14.05 7.22
CA MET A 71 2.34 -13.20 8.34
C MET A 71 3.44 -13.06 9.40
N GLY A 72 4.12 -14.15 9.72
CA GLY A 72 5.24 -14.15 10.68
C GLY A 72 6.45 -13.37 10.18
N ALA A 73 6.72 -13.40 8.87
CA ALA A 73 7.84 -12.67 8.28
C ALA A 73 7.63 -11.15 8.20
N ASN A 74 6.39 -10.69 8.33
CA ASN A 74 6.04 -9.25 8.25
C ASN A 74 5.70 -8.67 9.64
N GLN A 75 6.43 -9.08 10.65
CA GLN A 75 6.24 -8.59 12.03
C GLN A 75 7.50 -7.93 12.55
N GLU A 76 7.34 -6.83 13.30
CA GLU A 76 8.37 -6.38 14.20
C GLU A 76 8.40 -7.30 15.43
N THR A 77 9.46 -8.04 15.57
CA THR A 77 9.69 -8.76 16.82
C THR A 77 10.41 -7.80 17.76
N GLY A 78 9.78 -7.46 18.88
CA GLY A 78 10.31 -6.59 19.91
C GLY A 78 11.66 -7.14 20.40
N GLY A 79 12.63 -6.25 20.55
CA GLY A 79 14.01 -6.59 20.79
C GLY A 79 14.23 -7.35 22.10
N SER A 80 15.10 -8.33 22.03
CA SER A 80 15.79 -8.88 23.18
C SER A 80 17.00 -7.99 23.51
N VAL A 81 17.26 -7.78 24.78
CA VAL A 81 18.48 -7.14 25.24
C VAL A 81 19.57 -8.21 25.32
N LEU A 82 20.64 -8.03 24.56
CA LEU A 82 21.81 -8.88 24.66
C LEU A 82 22.85 -8.17 25.52
N GLU A 83 23.18 -8.73 26.65
CA GLU A 83 24.26 -8.25 27.51
C GLU A 83 25.58 -8.92 27.11
N LEU A 84 26.51 -8.16 26.59
CA LEU A 84 27.83 -8.62 26.20
C LEU A 84 28.90 -7.70 26.78
N SER A 85 29.77 -8.26 27.62
CA SER A 85 30.94 -7.58 28.18
C SER A 85 30.62 -6.27 28.91
N GLY A 86 29.48 -6.22 29.65
CA GLY A 86 29.09 -5.04 30.43
C GLY A 86 28.43 -3.91 29.63
N ALA A 87 28.07 -4.17 28.40
CA ALA A 87 27.26 -3.28 27.60
C ALA A 87 25.95 -3.95 27.15
N GLU A 88 24.84 -3.24 27.29
CA GLU A 88 23.52 -3.69 26.82
C GLU A 88 23.33 -3.30 25.34
N TYR A 89 23.13 -4.30 24.50
CA TYR A 89 22.79 -4.12 23.08
C TYR A 89 21.32 -4.44 22.86
N MET A 90 20.57 -3.46 22.39
CA MET A 90 19.17 -3.66 21.98
C MET A 90 19.15 -4.28 20.57
N VAL A 91 18.79 -5.55 20.48
CA VAL A 91 18.62 -6.24 19.20
C VAL A 91 17.19 -6.00 18.72
N ARG A 92 17.04 -5.20 17.66
CA ARG A 92 15.78 -5.06 16.93
C ARG A 92 15.82 -5.94 15.68
N ALA A 93 14.95 -6.91 15.62
CA ALA A 93 14.65 -7.60 14.37
C ALA A 93 13.57 -6.78 13.62
N SER A 94 13.95 -5.98 12.62
CA SER A 94 13.00 -5.33 11.74
C SER A 94 12.71 -6.25 10.55
N GLY A 95 11.52 -6.84 10.55
CA GLY A 95 11.10 -7.83 9.56
C GLY A 95 10.09 -7.33 8.55
N TYR A 96 10.05 -6.03 8.22
CA TYR A 96 9.14 -5.56 7.19
C TYR A 96 9.62 -5.96 5.78
N LEU A 97 8.76 -6.68 5.09
CA LEU A 97 8.96 -7.05 3.70
C LEU A 97 8.79 -5.81 2.81
N LYS A 98 9.81 -5.44 2.06
CA LYS A 98 9.83 -4.23 1.22
C LYS A 98 9.90 -4.56 -0.27
N THR A 99 10.54 -5.65 -0.62
CA THR A 99 10.81 -6.03 -2.00
C THR A 99 10.26 -7.41 -2.33
N LEU A 100 10.06 -7.71 -3.61
CA LEU A 100 9.69 -9.05 -4.05
C LEU A 100 10.72 -10.12 -3.65
N ASP A 101 12.00 -9.73 -3.55
CA ASP A 101 13.07 -10.64 -3.16
C ASP A 101 13.00 -10.99 -1.67
N ASP A 102 12.58 -10.04 -0.83
CA ASP A 102 12.30 -10.32 0.59
C ASP A 102 11.21 -11.39 0.72
N PHE A 103 10.13 -11.26 -0.08
CA PHE A 103 9.08 -12.28 -0.10
C PHE A 103 9.59 -13.63 -0.61
N ARG A 104 10.40 -13.65 -1.69
CA ARG A 104 10.96 -14.89 -2.23
C ARG A 104 11.82 -15.64 -1.22
N ALA A 105 12.52 -14.88 -0.37
CA ALA A 105 13.44 -15.41 0.63
C ALA A 105 12.76 -15.98 1.88
N ILE A 106 11.45 -15.79 2.10
CA ILE A 106 10.73 -16.29 3.28
C ILE A 106 10.87 -17.80 3.38
N PRO A 107 11.45 -18.32 4.48
CA PRO A 107 11.55 -19.76 4.70
C PRO A 107 10.21 -20.35 5.11
N LEU A 108 9.80 -21.44 4.48
CA LEU A 108 8.55 -22.16 4.76
C LEU A 108 8.81 -23.40 5.63
N VAL A 109 9.78 -24.22 5.23
CA VAL A 109 10.14 -25.46 5.92
C VAL A 109 11.59 -25.82 5.60
N SER A 110 12.24 -26.60 6.47
CA SER A 110 13.56 -27.17 6.18
C SER A 110 13.43 -28.66 5.87
N ARG A 111 14.01 -29.11 4.77
CA ARG A 111 14.08 -30.51 4.34
C ARG A 111 15.53 -30.94 4.26
N ALA A 112 15.91 -31.93 5.05
CA ALA A 112 17.29 -32.41 5.14
C ALA A 112 18.35 -31.27 5.29
N GLY A 113 18.02 -30.26 6.07
CA GLY A 113 18.89 -29.10 6.27
C GLY A 113 18.85 -28.03 5.16
N ILE A 114 18.08 -28.25 4.10
CA ILE A 114 17.90 -27.28 3.01
C ILE A 114 16.58 -26.52 3.22
N PRO A 115 16.60 -25.18 3.32
CA PRO A 115 15.38 -24.41 3.48
C PRO A 115 14.59 -24.34 2.16
N VAL A 116 13.31 -24.72 2.19
CA VAL A 116 12.34 -24.45 1.13
C VAL A 116 11.79 -23.06 1.35
N ARG A 117 11.90 -22.19 0.36
CA ARG A 117 11.51 -20.79 0.42
C ARG A 117 10.20 -20.55 -0.33
N LEU A 118 9.55 -19.42 -0.05
CA LEU A 118 8.33 -19.04 -0.74
C LEU A 118 8.49 -18.97 -2.27
N GLY A 119 9.63 -18.47 -2.74
CA GLY A 119 9.95 -18.41 -4.17
C GLY A 119 10.06 -19.77 -4.86
N ASP A 120 10.27 -20.87 -4.11
CA ASP A 120 10.36 -22.23 -4.67
C ASP A 120 8.97 -22.78 -5.01
N VAL A 121 7.91 -22.34 -4.31
CA VAL A 121 6.55 -22.86 -4.43
C VAL A 121 5.52 -21.84 -4.91
N ALA A 122 5.95 -20.58 -5.15
CA ALA A 122 5.08 -19.50 -5.59
C ALA A 122 5.75 -18.59 -6.61
N THR A 123 4.94 -18.02 -7.48
CA THR A 123 5.32 -16.86 -8.30
C THR A 123 4.92 -15.60 -7.59
N LEU A 124 5.87 -14.67 -7.45
CA LEU A 124 5.68 -13.40 -6.77
C LEU A 124 5.69 -12.27 -7.78
N GLN A 125 4.66 -11.45 -7.76
CA GLN A 125 4.51 -10.34 -8.69
C GLN A 125 3.84 -9.14 -8.00
N ILE A 126 4.03 -7.95 -8.57
CA ILE A 126 3.22 -6.77 -8.25
C ILE A 126 2.09 -6.73 -9.27
N GLY A 127 0.87 -6.70 -8.77
CA GLY A 127 -0.31 -6.64 -9.61
C GLY A 127 -1.35 -5.66 -9.06
N PRO A 128 -2.39 -5.39 -9.84
CA PRO A 128 -3.51 -4.57 -9.37
C PRO A 128 -4.35 -5.34 -8.34
N GLU A 129 -4.83 -4.63 -7.33
CA GLU A 129 -5.94 -5.14 -6.51
C GLU A 129 -7.18 -5.35 -7.40
N MET A 130 -8.03 -6.28 -7.00
CA MET A 130 -9.30 -6.49 -7.69
C MET A 130 -10.10 -5.19 -7.71
N ARG A 131 -10.44 -4.72 -8.91
CA ARG A 131 -11.19 -3.49 -9.10
C ARG A 131 -12.61 -3.65 -8.58
N ARG A 132 -13.01 -2.74 -7.71
CA ARG A 132 -14.38 -2.66 -7.19
C ARG A 132 -15.20 -1.56 -7.86
N GLY A 133 -14.55 -0.70 -8.64
CA GLY A 133 -15.18 0.39 -9.37
C GLY A 133 -14.18 1.11 -10.28
N ILE A 134 -14.72 1.88 -11.20
CA ILE A 134 -13.99 2.73 -12.14
C ILE A 134 -14.45 4.17 -11.90
N ALA A 135 -13.51 5.10 -11.86
CA ALA A 135 -13.81 6.52 -11.95
C ALA A 135 -13.33 7.03 -13.30
N GLU A 136 -14.19 7.74 -13.98
CA GLU A 136 -13.92 8.32 -15.28
C GLU A 136 -14.30 9.80 -15.27
N LEU A 137 -13.58 10.62 -15.99
CA LEU A 137 -13.84 12.04 -16.12
C LEU A 137 -14.06 12.39 -17.58
N ASP A 138 -15.22 12.96 -17.89
CA ASP A 138 -15.59 13.55 -19.18
C ASP A 138 -15.46 12.60 -20.39
N GLY A 139 -15.45 11.29 -20.19
CA GLY A 139 -15.25 10.30 -21.26
C GLY A 139 -13.81 10.20 -21.78
N GLU A 140 -12.84 10.82 -21.09
CA GLU A 140 -11.43 10.84 -21.52
C GLU A 140 -10.57 9.72 -20.91
N GLY A 141 -11.18 8.83 -20.12
CA GLY A 141 -10.53 7.67 -19.56
C GLY A 141 -10.51 7.64 -18.01
N GLU A 142 -9.87 6.61 -17.50
CA GLU A 142 -9.85 6.36 -16.06
C GLU A 142 -8.99 7.38 -15.29
N VAL A 143 -9.52 7.80 -14.15
CA VAL A 143 -8.88 8.74 -13.24
C VAL A 143 -8.80 8.18 -11.82
N ALA A 144 -7.94 8.76 -11.01
CA ALA A 144 -7.97 8.62 -9.55
C ALA A 144 -8.48 9.94 -8.95
N GLY A 145 -9.33 9.85 -7.95
CA GLY A 145 -9.90 11.03 -7.33
C GLY A 145 -10.13 10.85 -5.84
N GLY A 146 -10.48 11.96 -5.18
CA GLY A 146 -10.84 12.00 -3.78
C GLY A 146 -12.20 12.65 -3.56
N VAL A 147 -13.00 12.07 -2.68
CA VAL A 147 -14.25 12.67 -2.21
C VAL A 147 -14.05 13.15 -0.79
N VAL A 148 -14.16 14.46 -0.57
CA VAL A 148 -14.08 15.07 0.76
C VAL A 148 -15.43 14.99 1.43
N VAL A 149 -15.49 14.32 2.57
CA VAL A 149 -16.70 14.18 3.39
C VAL A 149 -16.69 15.24 4.48
N LEU A 150 -17.73 16.05 4.50
CA LEU A 150 -17.92 17.11 5.48
C LEU A 150 -18.45 16.54 6.81
N ARG A 151 -18.00 17.09 7.92
CA ARG A 151 -18.61 16.80 9.23
C ARG A 151 -20.03 17.36 9.30
N SER A 152 -20.94 16.59 9.89
CA SER A 152 -22.34 17.00 10.05
C SER A 152 -22.46 18.37 10.73
N GLY A 153 -23.36 19.21 10.23
CA GLY A 153 -23.62 20.54 10.78
C GLY A 153 -22.58 21.62 10.48
N LYS A 154 -21.59 21.34 9.64
CA LYS A 154 -20.54 22.30 9.26
C LYS A 154 -20.84 22.97 7.92
N ASN A 155 -20.23 24.15 7.72
CA ASN A 155 -20.41 24.92 6.49
C ASN A 155 -19.66 24.32 5.32
N ALA A 156 -20.41 23.90 4.30
CA ALA A 156 -19.83 23.28 3.12
C ALA A 156 -19.00 24.26 2.29
N GLN A 157 -19.43 25.52 2.17
CA GLN A 157 -18.74 26.52 1.36
C GLN A 157 -17.37 26.88 1.95
N GLU A 158 -17.28 27.07 3.25
CA GLU A 158 -16.00 27.30 3.93
C GLU A 158 -15.04 26.12 3.75
N THR A 159 -15.56 24.91 3.88
CA THR A 159 -14.75 23.71 3.70
C THR A 159 -14.26 23.56 2.26
N ILE A 160 -15.10 23.86 1.26
CA ILE A 160 -14.69 23.85 -0.15
C ILE A 160 -13.58 24.89 -0.40
N GLN A 161 -13.71 26.09 0.17
CA GLN A 161 -12.67 27.12 0.02
C GLN A 161 -11.35 26.69 0.67
N ALA A 162 -11.41 26.10 1.87
CA ALA A 162 -10.23 25.59 2.57
C ALA A 162 -9.54 24.45 1.78
N VAL A 163 -10.33 23.53 1.21
CA VAL A 163 -9.80 22.45 0.36
C VAL A 163 -9.12 23.01 -0.88
N LYS A 164 -9.77 23.95 -1.59
CA LYS A 164 -9.19 24.59 -2.78
C LYS A 164 -7.91 25.34 -2.48
N ALA A 165 -7.87 26.09 -1.38
CA ALA A 165 -6.66 26.79 -0.94
C ALA A 165 -5.53 25.82 -0.64
N LYS A 166 -5.84 24.73 0.08
CA LYS A 166 -4.84 23.67 0.40
C LYS A 166 -4.31 22.99 -0.86
N LEU A 167 -5.16 22.65 -1.81
CA LEU A 167 -4.75 22.06 -3.09
C LEU A 167 -3.84 23.00 -3.90
N SER A 168 -4.16 24.29 -3.94
CA SER A 168 -3.29 25.28 -4.59
C SER A 168 -1.92 25.37 -3.91
N GLU A 169 -1.86 25.29 -2.58
CA GLU A 169 -0.60 25.23 -1.83
C GLU A 169 0.22 24.00 -2.20
N LEU A 170 -0.44 22.83 -2.27
CA LEU A 170 0.20 21.56 -2.54
C LEU A 170 0.60 21.36 -4.01
N GLN A 171 0.07 22.16 -4.93
CA GLN A 171 0.31 22.02 -6.37
C GLN A 171 1.79 22.03 -6.74
N SER A 172 2.59 22.84 -6.04
CA SER A 172 4.05 22.87 -6.24
C SER A 172 4.77 21.60 -5.81
N SER A 173 4.14 20.79 -4.96
CA SER A 173 4.67 19.53 -4.43
C SER A 173 4.20 18.32 -5.22
N LEU A 174 3.28 18.50 -6.18
CA LEU A 174 2.78 17.43 -7.02
C LEU A 174 3.80 17.09 -8.13
N PRO A 175 3.87 15.81 -8.55
CA PRO A 175 4.67 15.42 -9.69
C PRO A 175 4.23 16.13 -10.97
N GLN A 176 5.18 16.36 -11.89
CA GLN A 176 4.86 16.93 -13.20
C GLN A 176 3.81 16.09 -13.94
N GLY A 177 2.81 16.73 -14.51
CA GLY A 177 1.73 16.07 -15.25
C GLY A 177 0.57 15.56 -14.39
N VAL A 178 0.46 16.00 -13.15
CA VAL A 178 -0.72 15.84 -12.29
C VAL A 178 -1.40 17.19 -12.15
N GLU A 179 -2.65 17.27 -12.57
CA GLU A 179 -3.51 18.46 -12.51
C GLU A 179 -4.76 18.19 -11.68
#